data_681c68bbdc7b9dd2d61ae510e6c3fb16
#
_entry.id   681c68bbdc7b9dd2d61ae510e6c3fb16
#
_cell.length_a   1.000
_cell.length_b   1.000
_cell.length_c   1.000
_cell.angle_alpha   90.00
_cell.angle_beta   90.00
_cell.angle_gamma   90.00
#
_symmetry.space_group_name_H-M   'P 1'
#
loop_
_entity.id
_entity.type
_entity.pdbx_description
1 polymer ?
#
loop_
_entity_poly.entity_id
_entity_poly.type
_entity_poly.pdbx_seq_one_letter_code
_entity_poly.pdbx_strand_id
1 'polypeptide(L)'
;MKNRHYLRHILAITALLFNGETIYSQTYPIENYLKAAGDYVTIYNGEIELTYSLAQYDNLPYFQGDEFTTGEIIFKGNRYPGLDLHLDLHKDQLCALTPDSHYSMIINNEGIEQVNLHNTTFIYFRPTKKTDLNKGFYELLQDGKRLRLLARKTYSVAQINVEKIAKTRKHQTEYFIYGVKYYLEYNLSLIHI
;
A
#
# COMPACT_ATOMS: atom_id res chain seq x y z
N MET A 1 -71.67 -17.79 -0.16
CA MET A 1 -71.12 -16.79 -1.13
C MET A 1 -70.18 -15.75 -0.50
N LYS A 2 -69.96 -15.68 0.82
CA LYS A 2 -69.12 -14.69 1.49
C LYS A 2 -67.61 -14.94 1.38
N ASN A 3 -67.13 -16.19 1.20
CA ASN A 3 -65.70 -16.51 1.22
C ASN A 3 -64.92 -16.20 -0.09
N ARG A 4 -65.62 -15.94 -1.21
CA ARG A 4 -64.96 -15.66 -2.48
C ARG A 4 -64.42 -14.23 -2.57
N HIS A 5 -64.96 -13.29 -1.81
CA HIS A 5 -64.47 -11.91 -1.77
C HIS A 5 -63.16 -11.75 -0.97
N TYR A 6 -63.05 -12.45 0.16
CA TYR A 6 -61.84 -12.46 0.99
C TYR A 6 -60.63 -13.07 0.25
N LEU A 7 -60.87 -14.13 -0.53
CA LEU A 7 -59.80 -14.78 -1.30
C LEU A 7 -59.25 -13.85 -2.41
N ARG A 8 -60.09 -13.01 -3.02
CA ARG A 8 -59.67 -12.04 -4.02
C ARG A 8 -58.85 -10.89 -3.42
N HIS A 9 -59.19 -10.44 -2.22
CA HIS A 9 -58.42 -9.39 -1.53
C HIS A 9 -57.07 -9.90 -1.00
N ILE A 10 -57.01 -11.13 -0.54
CA ILE A 10 -55.73 -11.78 -0.12
C ILE A 10 -54.83 -11.96 -1.33
N LEU A 11 -55.34 -12.38 -2.49
CA LEU A 11 -54.52 -12.53 -3.71
C LEU A 11 -54.04 -11.17 -4.26
N ALA A 12 -54.83 -10.09 -4.10
CA ALA A 12 -54.41 -8.74 -4.50
C ALA A 12 -53.32 -8.16 -3.57
N ILE A 13 -53.38 -8.46 -2.27
CA ILE A 13 -52.40 -8.01 -1.28
C ILE A 13 -51.07 -8.76 -1.45
N THR A 14 -51.10 -10.06 -1.74
CA THR A 14 -49.87 -10.83 -2.03
C THR A 14 -49.22 -10.41 -3.35
N ALA A 15 -49.98 -10.00 -4.37
CA ALA A 15 -49.43 -9.46 -5.62
C ALA A 15 -48.74 -8.09 -5.46
N LEU A 16 -49.17 -7.30 -4.46
CA LEU A 16 -48.57 -6.00 -4.13
C LEU A 16 -47.27 -6.13 -3.31
N LEU A 17 -47.06 -7.24 -2.64
CA LEU A 17 -45.81 -7.52 -1.88
C LEU A 17 -44.72 -8.12 -2.73
N PHE A 18 -45.00 -8.50 -3.99
CA PHE A 18 -44.02 -9.02 -4.98
C PHE A 18 -43.65 -8.01 -6.06
N ASN A 19 -43.84 -6.70 -5.80
CA ASN A 19 -43.02 -5.73 -6.53
C ASN A 19 -41.61 -5.85 -6.00
N GLY A 20 -40.88 -6.83 -6.55
CA GLY A 20 -39.50 -7.01 -6.30
C GLY A 20 -38.77 -5.72 -6.58
N GLU A 21 -38.37 -5.03 -5.54
CA GLU A 21 -37.25 -4.10 -5.67
C GLU A 21 -36.16 -4.91 -6.30
N THR A 22 -35.89 -4.66 -7.58
CA THR A 22 -34.68 -5.12 -8.21
C THR A 22 -33.57 -4.55 -7.35
N ILE A 23 -32.99 -5.39 -6.51
CA ILE A 23 -31.74 -5.10 -5.83
C ILE A 23 -30.77 -4.82 -6.98
N TYR A 24 -30.60 -3.57 -7.33
CA TYR A 24 -29.46 -3.11 -8.12
C TYR A 24 -28.25 -3.42 -7.27
N SER A 25 -27.76 -4.65 -7.40
CA SER A 25 -26.50 -5.09 -6.85
C SER A 25 -25.44 -4.05 -7.25
N GLN A 26 -24.69 -3.64 -6.27
CA GLN A 26 -23.66 -2.61 -6.22
C GLN A 26 -22.57 -2.73 -7.30
N THR A 27 -22.93 -2.81 -8.56
CA THR A 27 -22.00 -2.75 -9.70
C THR A 27 -21.49 -1.32 -9.91
N TYR A 28 -22.28 -0.33 -9.47
CA TYR A 28 -21.99 1.08 -9.67
C TYR A 28 -20.68 1.59 -9.05
N PRO A 29 -20.29 1.18 -7.83
CA PRO A 29 -19.01 1.58 -7.26
C PRO A 29 -17.80 1.00 -8.01
N ILE A 30 -17.90 -0.24 -8.49
CA ILE A 30 -16.81 -0.91 -9.22
C ILE A 30 -16.59 -0.27 -10.58
N GLU A 31 -17.65 0.00 -11.32
CA GLU A 31 -17.58 0.66 -12.64
C GLU A 31 -17.00 2.07 -12.54
N ASN A 32 -17.40 2.84 -11.55
CA ASN A 32 -16.86 4.17 -11.31
C ASN A 32 -15.37 4.12 -10.92
N TYR A 33 -14.98 3.17 -10.08
CA TYR A 33 -13.59 2.93 -9.72
C TYR A 33 -12.76 2.56 -10.96
N LEU A 34 -13.20 1.59 -11.76
CA LEU A 34 -12.50 1.17 -12.98
C LEU A 34 -12.38 2.32 -13.99
N LYS A 35 -13.43 3.14 -14.13
CA LYS A 35 -13.40 4.32 -14.99
C LYS A 35 -12.45 5.40 -14.47
N ALA A 36 -12.40 5.64 -13.18
CA ALA A 36 -11.50 6.60 -12.56
C ALA A 36 -10.04 6.12 -12.57
N ALA A 37 -9.83 4.83 -12.32
CA ALA A 37 -8.50 4.23 -12.32
C ALA A 37 -7.93 4.06 -13.75
N GLY A 38 -8.79 3.87 -14.78
CA GLY A 38 -8.36 3.75 -16.17
C GLY A 38 -7.24 2.71 -16.34
N ASP A 39 -6.14 3.10 -17.00
CA ASP A 39 -4.96 2.23 -17.22
C ASP A 39 -4.22 1.89 -15.90
N TYR A 40 -4.52 2.58 -14.81
CA TYR A 40 -3.92 2.39 -13.49
C TYR A 40 -4.60 1.30 -12.64
N VAL A 41 -5.65 0.63 -13.12
CA VAL A 41 -6.36 -0.45 -12.40
C VAL A 41 -5.41 -1.51 -11.85
N THR A 42 -4.36 -1.84 -12.60
CA THR A 42 -3.37 -2.84 -12.17
C THR A 42 -2.54 -2.41 -10.96
N ILE A 43 -2.40 -1.10 -10.74
CA ILE A 43 -1.69 -0.52 -9.58
C ILE A 43 -2.55 -0.65 -8.32
N TYR A 44 -3.86 -0.42 -8.44
CA TYR A 44 -4.80 -0.42 -7.32
C TYR A 44 -5.44 -1.80 -7.03
N ASN A 45 -4.87 -2.89 -7.56
CA ASN A 45 -5.39 -4.25 -7.39
C ASN A 45 -4.77 -4.99 -6.18
N GLY A 46 -4.36 -4.26 -5.17
CA GLY A 46 -3.79 -4.80 -3.94
C GLY A 46 -4.76 -4.80 -2.77
N GLU A 47 -4.24 -5.01 -1.59
CA GLU A 47 -4.99 -4.94 -0.33
C GLU A 47 -5.02 -3.49 0.18
N ILE A 48 -6.03 -3.17 0.99
CA ILE A 48 -6.06 -1.88 1.71
C ILE A 48 -4.95 -1.87 2.75
N GLU A 49 -4.22 -0.78 2.80
CA GLU A 49 -3.18 -0.58 3.80
C GLU A 49 -3.77 -0.51 5.22
N LEU A 50 -3.19 -1.27 6.13
CA LEU A 50 -3.43 -1.12 7.56
C LEU A 50 -2.41 -0.15 8.15
N THR A 51 -2.86 1.06 8.41
CA THR A 51 -2.02 2.14 8.96
C THR A 51 -1.64 1.90 10.43
N TYR A 52 -0.59 2.56 10.88
CA TYR A 52 -0.12 2.48 12.26
C TYR A 52 -0.97 3.38 13.19
N SER A 53 -1.19 2.91 14.41
CA SER A 53 -1.89 3.69 15.43
C SER A 53 -0.95 4.72 16.07
N LEU A 54 -1.24 5.99 15.92
CA LEU A 54 -0.52 7.07 16.62
C LEU A 54 -0.67 7.02 18.16
N ALA A 55 -1.64 6.24 18.66
CA ALA A 55 -1.74 5.97 20.10
C ALA A 55 -0.71 4.95 20.58
N GLN A 56 -0.21 4.09 19.70
CA GLN A 56 0.75 3.04 20.02
C GLN A 56 2.19 3.44 19.68
N TYR A 57 2.41 4.12 18.57
CA TYR A 57 3.74 4.46 18.05
C TYR A 57 4.03 5.95 18.19
N ASP A 58 5.26 6.29 18.62
CA ASP A 58 5.74 7.67 18.78
C ASP A 58 6.10 8.32 17.44
N ASN A 59 6.42 7.52 16.44
CA ASN A 59 6.73 7.93 15.06
C ASN A 59 6.20 6.90 14.05
N LEU A 60 6.24 7.23 12.77
CA LEU A 60 5.79 6.36 11.68
C LEU A 60 6.96 5.94 10.78
N PRO A 61 6.92 4.72 10.21
CA PRO A 61 8.06 4.16 9.47
C PRO A 61 8.05 4.46 7.97
N TYR A 62 7.41 5.55 7.56
CA TYR A 62 7.36 5.93 6.15
C TYR A 62 8.60 6.71 5.71
N PHE A 63 8.94 6.58 4.43
CA PHE A 63 10.07 7.30 3.85
C PHE A 63 9.76 8.80 3.74
N GLN A 64 10.55 9.62 4.43
CA GLN A 64 10.45 11.10 4.47
C GLN A 64 9.11 11.65 4.97
N GLY A 65 8.35 10.90 5.75
CA GLY A 65 7.11 11.37 6.39
C GLY A 65 5.91 10.49 6.04
N ASP A 66 4.80 10.78 6.69
CA ASP A 66 3.55 10.01 6.62
C ASP A 66 2.58 10.50 5.53
N GLU A 67 2.87 11.63 4.91
CA GLU A 67 2.05 12.18 3.83
C GLU A 67 2.34 11.47 2.50
N PHE A 68 1.28 11.30 1.71
CA PHE A 68 1.42 10.86 0.32
C PHE A 68 2.07 11.95 -0.52
N THR A 69 3.00 11.53 -1.37
CA THR A 69 3.70 12.43 -2.28
C THR A 69 3.57 11.95 -3.71
N THR A 70 3.32 12.87 -4.62
CA THR A 70 3.23 12.55 -6.04
C THR A 70 4.55 11.98 -6.55
N GLY A 71 4.48 10.77 -7.10
CA GLY A 71 5.62 10.00 -7.59
C GLY A 71 5.32 9.26 -8.87
N GLU A 72 6.20 8.33 -9.18
CA GLU A 72 6.13 7.51 -10.39
C GLU A 72 6.59 6.09 -10.11
N ILE A 73 5.99 5.13 -10.78
CA ILE A 73 6.36 3.72 -10.71
C ILE A 73 6.63 3.17 -12.10
N ILE A 74 7.65 2.33 -12.23
CA ILE A 74 7.77 1.38 -13.34
C ILE A 74 7.26 0.03 -12.83
N PHE A 75 6.16 -0.44 -13.42
CA PHE A 75 5.46 -1.64 -13.01
C PHE A 75 5.20 -2.54 -14.21
N LYS A 76 5.77 -3.75 -14.20
CA LYS A 76 5.69 -4.72 -15.31
C LYS A 76 6.03 -4.10 -16.67
N GLY A 77 7.11 -3.33 -16.71
CA GLY A 77 7.62 -2.65 -17.91
C GLY A 77 6.86 -1.38 -18.32
N ASN A 78 5.76 -1.05 -17.66
CA ASN A 78 4.98 0.16 -17.95
C ASN A 78 5.26 1.26 -16.93
N ARG A 79 5.18 2.51 -17.40
CA ARG A 79 5.42 3.69 -16.59
C ARG A 79 4.11 4.31 -16.14
N TYR A 80 3.97 4.57 -14.84
CA TYR A 80 2.78 5.15 -14.20
C TYR A 80 3.17 6.41 -13.42
N PRO A 81 3.14 7.58 -14.05
CA PRO A 81 3.43 8.85 -13.38
C PRO A 81 2.21 9.40 -12.63
N GLY A 82 2.45 10.34 -11.73
CA GLY A 82 1.41 11.12 -11.08
C GLY A 82 0.59 10.34 -10.05
N LEU A 83 1.17 9.29 -9.47
CA LEU A 83 0.57 8.54 -8.38
C LEU A 83 0.93 9.19 -7.04
N ASP A 84 -0.04 9.31 -6.14
CA ASP A 84 0.22 9.71 -4.77
C ASP A 84 0.64 8.49 -3.96
N LEU A 85 1.92 8.47 -3.57
CA LEU A 85 2.62 7.31 -3.03
C LEU A 85 3.19 7.60 -1.65
N HIS A 86 3.30 6.55 -0.83
CA HIS A 86 4.24 6.50 0.27
C HIS A 86 4.89 5.10 0.39
N LEU A 87 6.11 5.06 0.91
CA LEU A 87 6.89 3.84 1.07
C LEU A 87 7.05 3.52 2.56
N ASP A 88 6.43 2.43 3.00
CA ASP A 88 6.61 1.87 4.34
C ASP A 88 7.94 1.08 4.39
N LEU A 89 8.92 1.63 5.10
CA LEU A 89 10.25 1.05 5.25
C LEU A 89 10.32 -0.05 6.33
N HIS A 90 9.27 -0.23 7.14
CA HIS A 90 9.18 -1.31 8.11
C HIS A 90 8.58 -2.57 7.48
N LYS A 91 7.43 -2.43 6.83
CA LYS A 91 6.77 -3.53 6.12
C LYS A 91 7.36 -3.80 4.74
N ASP A 92 8.22 -2.90 4.25
CA ASP A 92 8.79 -2.96 2.90
C ASP A 92 7.69 -2.97 1.81
N GLN A 93 6.73 -2.06 1.95
CA GLN A 93 5.54 -1.96 1.11
C GLN A 93 5.41 -0.57 0.51
N LEU A 94 5.11 -0.51 -0.78
CA LEU A 94 4.72 0.71 -1.47
C LEU A 94 3.21 0.80 -1.52
N CYS A 95 2.68 1.93 -1.07
CA CYS A 95 1.24 2.19 -1.08
C CYS A 95 0.92 3.36 -2.00
N ALA A 96 -0.23 3.29 -2.66
CA ALA A 96 -0.79 4.35 -3.47
C ALA A 96 -2.17 4.75 -2.97
N LEU A 97 -2.40 6.06 -2.89
CA LEU A 97 -3.72 6.61 -2.60
C LEU A 97 -4.62 6.43 -3.83
N THR A 98 -5.83 5.92 -3.66
CA THR A 98 -6.80 5.78 -4.76
C THR A 98 -7.15 7.14 -5.37
N PRO A 99 -7.56 7.22 -6.66
CA PRO A 99 -7.88 8.50 -7.31
C PRO A 99 -8.97 9.32 -6.62
N ASP A 100 -9.85 8.67 -5.87
CA ASP A 100 -10.87 9.31 -5.04
C ASP A 100 -10.38 9.69 -3.64
N SER A 101 -9.12 9.42 -3.34
CA SER A 101 -8.45 9.71 -2.05
C SER A 101 -9.10 9.07 -0.82
N HIS A 102 -9.89 7.98 -1.00
CA HIS A 102 -10.58 7.32 0.10
C HIS A 102 -9.76 6.20 0.73
N TYR A 103 -8.92 5.51 -0.06
CA TYR A 103 -8.19 4.34 0.39
C TYR A 103 -6.72 4.41 0.00
N SER A 104 -5.87 3.91 0.86
CA SER A 104 -4.49 3.57 0.54
C SER A 104 -4.41 2.10 0.16
N MET A 105 -3.87 1.80 -1.02
CA MET A 105 -3.76 0.46 -1.57
C MET A 105 -2.30 0.02 -1.60
N ILE A 106 -2.01 -1.15 -1.06
CA ILE A 106 -0.69 -1.77 -1.15
C ILE A 106 -0.47 -2.23 -2.59
N ILE A 107 0.57 -1.72 -3.24
CA ILE A 107 0.93 -2.16 -4.59
C ILE A 107 1.64 -3.51 -4.52
N ASN A 108 1.27 -4.44 -5.42
CA ASN A 108 1.92 -5.73 -5.47
C ASN A 108 3.41 -5.59 -5.85
N ASN A 109 4.28 -5.81 -4.88
CA ASN A 109 5.73 -5.68 -5.02
C ASN A 109 6.32 -6.52 -6.17
N GLU A 110 5.71 -7.65 -6.54
CA GLU A 110 6.21 -8.52 -7.60
C GLU A 110 6.19 -7.86 -9.01
N GLY A 111 5.37 -6.84 -9.19
CA GLY A 111 5.34 -6.06 -10.44
C GLY A 111 6.23 -4.83 -10.44
N ILE A 112 6.68 -4.36 -9.27
CA ILE A 112 7.45 -3.11 -9.16
C ILE A 112 8.89 -3.34 -9.62
N GLU A 113 9.38 -2.50 -10.51
CA GLU A 113 10.77 -2.48 -10.96
C GLU A 113 11.49 -1.27 -10.35
N GLN A 114 10.88 -0.09 -10.44
CA GLN A 114 11.42 1.17 -9.97
C GLN A 114 10.32 2.07 -9.40
N VAL A 115 10.69 2.86 -8.41
CA VAL A 115 9.84 3.90 -7.82
C VAL A 115 10.66 5.19 -7.74
N ASN A 116 10.09 6.30 -8.21
CA ASN A 116 10.63 7.64 -8.02
C ASN A 116 9.74 8.38 -7.02
N LEU A 117 10.28 8.69 -5.85
CA LEU A 117 9.57 9.32 -4.75
C LEU A 117 10.50 10.31 -4.02
N HIS A 118 10.05 11.54 -3.75
CA HIS A 118 10.85 12.58 -3.11
C HIS A 118 12.24 12.80 -3.74
N ASN A 119 12.33 12.82 -5.07
CA ASN A 119 13.59 12.91 -5.82
C ASN A 119 14.58 11.75 -5.55
N THR A 120 14.08 10.66 -5.00
CA THR A 120 14.85 9.46 -4.71
C THR A 120 14.34 8.32 -5.59
N THR A 121 15.26 7.59 -6.19
CA THR A 121 14.95 6.41 -6.99
C THR A 121 15.14 5.16 -6.13
N PHE A 122 14.10 4.34 -6.03
CA PHE A 122 14.16 3.01 -5.44
C PHE A 122 13.98 1.95 -6.53
N ILE A 123 14.68 0.84 -6.37
CA ILE A 123 14.45 -0.39 -7.13
C ILE A 123 13.91 -1.47 -6.20
N TYR A 124 13.01 -2.31 -6.69
CA TYR A 124 12.61 -3.49 -5.95
C TYR A 124 13.51 -4.66 -6.33
N PHE A 125 14.47 -4.96 -5.46
CA PHE A 125 15.44 -6.01 -5.69
C PHE A 125 14.83 -7.40 -5.48
N ARG A 126 15.07 -8.30 -6.45
CA ARG A 126 14.67 -9.71 -6.41
C ARG A 126 15.92 -10.56 -6.62
N PRO A 127 16.43 -11.25 -5.60
CA PRO A 127 17.61 -12.07 -5.75
C PRO A 127 17.30 -13.25 -6.68
N THR A 128 18.06 -13.37 -7.76
CA THR A 128 18.00 -14.51 -8.70
C THR A 128 18.96 -15.63 -8.35
N LYS A 129 19.95 -15.34 -7.48
CA LYS A 129 20.98 -16.27 -7.01
C LYS A 129 21.13 -16.10 -5.49
N LYS A 130 21.83 -17.03 -4.85
CA LYS A 130 22.20 -16.90 -3.44
C LYS A 130 23.10 -15.67 -3.26
N THR A 131 22.54 -14.61 -2.70
CA THR A 131 23.21 -13.34 -2.39
C THR A 131 22.94 -12.99 -0.94
N ASP A 132 23.75 -12.11 -0.35
CA ASP A 132 23.52 -11.60 1.00
C ASP A 132 22.40 -10.54 1.04
N LEU A 133 21.85 -10.15 -0.12
CA LEU A 133 20.73 -9.25 -0.20
C LEU A 133 19.39 -9.98 -0.11
N ASN A 134 18.55 -9.50 0.77
CA ASN A 134 17.14 -9.88 0.80
C ASN A 134 16.36 -9.16 -0.30
N LYS A 135 15.26 -9.75 -0.74
CA LYS A 135 14.31 -9.05 -1.59
C LYS A 135 13.79 -7.78 -0.89
N GLY A 136 13.47 -6.75 -1.67
CA GLY A 136 12.85 -5.53 -1.13
C GLY A 136 13.32 -4.25 -1.81
N PHE A 137 12.90 -3.11 -1.25
CA PHE A 137 13.26 -1.79 -1.78
C PHE A 137 14.67 -1.38 -1.39
N TYR A 138 15.41 -0.93 -2.39
CA TYR A 138 16.75 -0.34 -2.24
C TYR A 138 16.79 0.99 -2.96
N GLU A 139 17.29 2.01 -2.30
CA GLU A 139 17.60 3.27 -2.95
C GLU A 139 18.78 3.08 -3.90
N LEU A 140 18.64 3.56 -5.12
CA LEU A 140 19.67 3.56 -6.15
C LEU A 140 20.47 4.87 -6.04
N LEU A 141 21.59 4.81 -5.32
CA LEU A 141 22.46 5.99 -5.12
C LEU A 141 23.31 6.29 -6.35
N GLN A 142 23.75 5.24 -7.04
CA GLN A 142 24.54 5.35 -8.26
C GLN A 142 24.21 4.17 -9.18
N ASP A 143 23.91 4.48 -10.44
CA ASP A 143 23.65 3.49 -11.48
C ASP A 143 24.71 3.57 -12.58
N GLY A 144 25.70 2.70 -12.50
CA GLY A 144 26.77 2.59 -13.49
C GLY A 144 26.70 1.26 -14.23
N LYS A 145 27.25 1.21 -15.45
CA LYS A 145 27.23 0.00 -16.29
C LYS A 145 27.85 -1.25 -15.64
N ARG A 146 28.80 -1.10 -14.74
CA ARG A 146 29.51 -2.19 -14.06
C ARG A 146 29.33 -2.19 -12.56
N LEU A 147 28.87 -1.05 -12.02
CA LEU A 147 28.82 -0.82 -10.59
C LEU A 147 27.54 -0.10 -10.25
N ARG A 148 26.76 -0.64 -9.32
CA ARG A 148 25.65 0.07 -8.69
C ARG A 148 25.89 0.22 -7.21
N LEU A 149 25.58 1.39 -6.67
CA LEU A 149 25.60 1.64 -5.24
C LEU A 149 24.16 1.70 -4.74
N LEU A 150 23.83 0.84 -3.81
CA LEU A 150 22.48 0.67 -3.26
C LEU A 150 22.50 0.96 -1.76
N ALA A 151 21.41 1.56 -1.26
CA ALA A 151 21.18 1.71 0.17
C ALA A 151 19.87 1.03 0.57
N ARG A 152 19.94 0.12 1.54
CA ARG A 152 18.77 -0.47 2.18
C ARG A 152 18.40 0.38 3.38
N LYS A 153 17.29 1.08 3.29
CA LYS A 153 16.69 1.85 4.38
C LYS A 153 15.61 1.00 5.04
N THR A 154 15.59 0.95 6.36
CA THR A 154 14.63 0.13 7.12
C THR A 154 14.24 0.82 8.41
N TYR A 155 13.05 0.49 8.91
CA TYR A 155 12.65 0.77 10.28
C TYR A 155 12.43 -0.53 11.04
N SER A 156 12.87 -0.56 12.30
CA SER A 156 12.61 -1.67 13.23
C SER A 156 11.89 -1.14 14.46
N VAL A 157 10.95 -1.93 14.99
CA VAL A 157 10.23 -1.57 16.22
C VAL A 157 11.11 -1.75 17.44
N ALA A 158 11.11 -0.77 18.33
CA ALA A 158 11.70 -0.85 19.66
C ALA A 158 10.68 -0.44 20.71
N GLN A 159 10.76 -1.07 21.89
CA GLN A 159 9.88 -0.73 23.01
C GLN A 159 10.49 0.36 23.87
N ILE A 160 9.64 1.29 24.31
CA ILE A 160 10.03 2.30 25.28
C ILE A 160 10.06 1.62 26.66
N ASN A 161 11.20 1.67 27.35
CA ASN A 161 11.28 1.20 28.72
C ASN A 161 10.57 2.19 29.65
N VAL A 162 9.35 1.86 30.05
CA VAL A 162 8.41 2.70 30.78
C VAL A 162 8.94 3.10 32.18
N GLU A 163 9.86 2.32 32.78
CA GLU A 163 10.47 2.62 34.07
C GLU A 163 11.26 3.94 34.09
N LYS A 164 11.80 4.33 32.93
CA LYS A 164 12.63 5.54 32.79
C LYS A 164 11.83 6.82 32.45
N ILE A 165 10.59 6.69 31.99
CA ILE A 165 9.76 7.80 31.48
C ILE A 165 8.46 7.97 32.30
N ALA A 166 8.39 7.34 33.46
CA ALA A 166 7.22 7.42 34.31
C ALA A 166 6.90 8.88 34.67
N LYS A 167 5.88 9.42 34.13
CA LYS A 167 4.85 10.35 34.60
C LYS A 167 4.15 11.20 33.56
N THR A 168 4.62 11.28 32.28
CA THR A 168 4.09 12.28 31.35
C THR A 168 3.50 11.74 30.03
N ARG A 169 3.83 10.51 29.60
CA ARG A 169 3.31 9.92 28.35
C ARG A 169 2.62 8.59 28.60
N LYS A 170 1.32 8.62 28.71
CA LYS A 170 0.50 7.45 29.13
C LYS A 170 0.18 6.42 28.06
N HIS A 171 0.51 6.61 26.76
CA HIS A 171 -0.09 5.80 25.71
C HIS A 171 0.83 5.29 24.60
N GLN A 172 2.04 5.82 24.41
CA GLN A 172 2.96 5.34 23.39
C GLN A 172 4.01 4.43 24.03
N THR A 173 3.99 3.16 23.63
CA THR A 173 4.89 2.14 24.19
C THR A 173 5.97 1.69 23.22
N GLU A 174 5.86 2.07 21.95
CA GLU A 174 6.73 1.61 20.86
C GLU A 174 7.16 2.79 19.97
N TYR A 175 8.32 2.65 19.35
CA TYR A 175 8.82 3.59 18.36
C TYR A 175 9.64 2.86 17.30
N PHE A 176 9.77 3.49 16.12
CA PHE A 176 10.55 2.94 15.02
C PHE A 176 11.96 3.52 15.01
N ILE A 177 12.96 2.63 14.91
CA ILE A 177 14.39 2.98 14.78
C ILE A 177 14.78 2.87 13.31
N TYR A 178 15.27 3.96 12.75
CA TYR A 178 15.78 4.02 11.40
C TYR A 178 17.18 3.40 11.30
N GLY A 179 17.38 2.61 10.23
CA GLY A 179 18.66 2.00 9.90
C GLY A 179 18.96 2.06 8.42
N VAL A 180 20.24 2.19 8.07
CA VAL A 180 20.70 2.15 6.68
C VAL A 180 21.86 1.18 6.54
N LYS A 181 21.85 0.39 5.47
CA LYS A 181 22.98 -0.46 5.05
C LYS A 181 23.29 -0.17 3.59
N TYR A 182 24.58 -0.10 3.25
CA TYR A 182 25.04 0.17 1.90
C TYR A 182 25.58 -1.10 1.25
N TYR A 183 25.37 -1.22 -0.06
CA TYR A 183 25.76 -2.37 -0.84
C TYR A 183 26.34 -1.92 -2.17
N LEU A 184 27.43 -2.55 -2.55
CA LEU A 184 28.07 -2.36 -3.83
C LEU A 184 27.79 -3.59 -4.71
N GLU A 185 27.06 -3.37 -5.81
CA GLU A 185 26.88 -4.42 -6.82
C GLU A 185 27.88 -4.20 -7.95
N TYR A 186 28.76 -5.18 -8.14
CA TYR A 186 29.80 -5.16 -9.16
C TYR A 186 29.66 -6.37 -10.09
N ASN A 187 29.48 -6.13 -11.40
CA ASN A 187 29.33 -7.19 -12.42
C ASN A 187 28.37 -8.32 -11.98
N LEU A 188 27.22 -7.99 -11.38
CA LEU A 188 26.23 -8.91 -10.80
C LEU A 188 26.71 -9.67 -9.53
N SER A 189 27.84 -9.29 -8.96
CA SER A 189 28.29 -9.73 -7.63
C SER A 189 28.07 -8.60 -6.63
N LEU A 190 27.60 -8.93 -5.44
CA LEU A 190 27.27 -7.96 -4.40
C LEU A 190 28.29 -8.02 -3.27
N ILE A 191 28.72 -6.86 -2.82
CA ILE A 191 29.62 -6.68 -1.70
C ILE A 191 28.94 -5.74 -0.70
N HIS A 192 28.83 -6.18 0.55
CA HIS A 192 28.39 -5.32 1.65
C HIS A 192 29.58 -4.42 2.07
N ILE A 193 29.33 -3.12 2.21
CA ILE A 193 30.30 -2.11 2.65
C ILE A 193 29.82 -1.37 3.88
#